data_6ea0e901b6647884dc4f91089196bccd
#
_entry.id   6ea0e901b6647884dc4f91089196bccd
#
_cell.length_a   1.000
_cell.length_b   1.000
_cell.length_c   1.000
_cell.angle_alpha   90.00
_cell.angle_beta   90.00
_cell.angle_gamma   90.00
#
_symmetry.space_group_name_H-M   'P 1'
#
loop_
_entity.id
_entity.type
_entity.pdbx_description
1 polymer ?
#
loop_
_entity_poly.entity_id
_entity_poly.type
_entity_poly.pdbx_seq_one_letter_code
_entity_poly.pdbx_strand_id
1 'polypeptide(L)'
;MSKDMSEYRKEIDRIDDEIIRLLNERSKSAIEIGRIKKEKNADANLHTAGREAEIIERLTKLNSGPFPSEAIRSVYREIMSASLSLESPQKVAYLGPRATFTHMACMQKFGSSVQYVPVYSIKEVFSEVERGRANFGVVPIENTTEGVVNHTLDMFIDSNLLIYGEILQEVSHHLLSKSGLIEDVKKINSHPHALAQCRNWLETNLPQVPAVEVASTARAAELCIDEPASAAIASELASQLYGLKVIKARIEDNLNNFTRFLILSQKPSERTGKDKTSLMLSVKDKVGALYDLLRPFASHGL
;
A
#
# COMPACT_ATOMS: atom_id res chain seq x y z
N MET A 1 -42.41 20.24 -13.30
CA MET A 1 -41.92 19.35 -14.40
C MET A 1 -40.69 18.63 -13.90
N SER A 2 -40.65 17.28 -13.95
CA SER A 2 -39.43 16.55 -13.61
C SER A 2 -38.43 16.77 -14.74
N LYS A 3 -37.18 17.10 -14.39
CA LYS A 3 -36.09 17.19 -15.37
C LYS A 3 -35.95 15.87 -16.13
N ASP A 4 -35.74 15.94 -17.45
CA ASP A 4 -35.42 14.77 -18.28
C ASP A 4 -34.01 14.26 -18.00
N MET A 5 -33.74 12.99 -18.30
CA MET A 5 -32.41 12.35 -18.15
C MET A 5 -31.30 13.14 -18.88
N SER A 6 -31.63 13.74 -20.02
CA SER A 6 -30.71 14.56 -20.80
C SER A 6 -30.32 15.85 -20.08
N GLU A 7 -31.24 16.47 -19.34
CA GLU A 7 -30.98 17.67 -18.54
C GLU A 7 -30.06 17.37 -17.34
N TYR A 8 -30.28 16.24 -16.66
CA TYR A 8 -29.40 15.80 -15.57
C TYR A 8 -27.98 15.47 -16.07
N ARG A 9 -27.83 14.86 -17.25
CA ARG A 9 -26.51 14.62 -17.87
C ARG A 9 -25.78 15.93 -18.14
N LYS A 10 -26.44 16.92 -18.74
CA LYS A 10 -25.85 18.25 -18.97
C LYS A 10 -25.45 18.96 -17.67
N GLU A 11 -26.23 18.77 -16.60
CA GLU A 11 -25.90 19.32 -15.29
C GLU A 11 -24.65 18.63 -14.69
N ILE A 12 -24.51 17.30 -14.85
CA ILE A 12 -23.31 16.54 -14.46
C ILE A 12 -22.11 17.05 -15.25
N ASP A 13 -22.20 17.15 -16.59
CA ASP A 13 -21.11 17.63 -17.44
C ASP A 13 -20.63 19.03 -16.97
N ARG A 14 -21.55 19.94 -16.66
CA ARG A 14 -21.21 21.28 -16.15
C ARG A 14 -20.48 21.21 -14.79
N ILE A 15 -20.92 20.28 -13.91
CA ILE A 15 -20.27 20.09 -12.59
C ILE A 15 -18.86 19.50 -12.79
N ASP A 16 -18.68 18.54 -13.72
CA ASP A 16 -17.39 17.94 -14.02
C ASP A 16 -16.39 18.98 -14.57
N ASP A 17 -16.85 19.89 -15.44
CA ASP A 17 -16.03 21.02 -15.93
C ASP A 17 -15.57 21.92 -14.76
N GLU A 18 -16.45 22.20 -13.81
CA GLU A 18 -16.11 23.00 -12.63
C GLU A 18 -15.15 22.26 -11.69
N ILE A 19 -15.31 20.94 -11.50
CA ILE A 19 -14.39 20.11 -10.73
C ILE A 19 -12.97 20.20 -11.34
N ILE A 20 -12.84 20.04 -12.65
CA ILE A 20 -11.54 20.16 -13.35
C ILE A 20 -10.96 21.56 -13.19
N ARG A 21 -11.75 22.61 -13.31
CA ARG A 21 -11.31 23.99 -13.08
C ARG A 21 -10.75 24.18 -11.67
N LEU A 22 -11.48 23.71 -10.65
CA LEU A 22 -11.07 23.80 -9.23
C LEU A 22 -9.84 22.94 -8.92
N LEU A 23 -9.70 21.77 -9.51
CA LEU A 23 -8.50 20.91 -9.37
C LEU A 23 -7.27 21.62 -9.95
N ASN A 24 -7.41 22.29 -11.08
CA ASN A 24 -6.29 23.07 -11.66
C ASN A 24 -5.92 24.27 -10.78
N GLU A 25 -6.87 24.99 -10.20
CA GLU A 25 -6.60 26.09 -9.25
C GLU A 25 -5.89 25.57 -7.99
N ARG A 26 -6.38 24.45 -7.43
CA ARG A 26 -5.72 23.79 -6.31
C ARG A 26 -4.29 23.39 -6.63
N SER A 27 -4.06 22.83 -7.81
CA SER A 27 -2.73 22.39 -8.25
C SER A 27 -1.76 23.58 -8.41
N LYS A 28 -2.20 24.72 -8.94
CA LYS A 28 -1.39 25.96 -8.98
C LYS A 28 -0.98 26.39 -7.59
N SER A 29 -1.90 26.38 -6.62
CA SER A 29 -1.59 26.71 -5.22
C SER A 29 -0.61 25.73 -4.59
N ALA A 30 -0.71 24.44 -4.91
CA ALA A 30 0.21 23.42 -4.42
C ALA A 30 1.64 23.65 -4.97
N ILE A 31 1.78 23.92 -6.27
CA ILE A 31 3.06 24.25 -6.91
C ILE A 31 3.73 25.44 -6.21
N GLU A 32 2.97 26.52 -5.95
CA GLU A 32 3.51 27.69 -5.25
C GLU A 32 3.94 27.39 -3.81
N ILE A 33 3.19 26.56 -3.08
CA ILE A 33 3.60 26.09 -1.75
C ILE A 33 4.91 25.31 -1.86
N GLY A 34 5.04 24.42 -2.85
CA GLY A 34 6.27 23.65 -3.10
C GLY A 34 7.47 24.57 -3.38
N ARG A 35 7.27 25.64 -4.19
CA ARG A 35 8.29 26.65 -4.47
C ARG A 35 8.74 27.36 -3.18
N ILE A 36 7.79 27.84 -2.38
CA ILE A 36 8.08 28.56 -1.12
C ILE A 36 8.82 27.64 -0.12
N LYS A 37 8.43 26.35 -0.02
CA LYS A 37 9.11 25.39 0.84
C LYS A 37 10.57 25.19 0.41
N LYS A 38 10.83 25.04 -0.89
CA LYS A 38 12.20 24.89 -1.42
C LYS A 38 13.06 26.14 -1.21
N GLU A 39 12.49 27.34 -1.33
CA GLU A 39 13.19 28.60 -1.06
C GLU A 39 13.56 28.76 0.43
N LYS A 40 12.68 28.33 1.35
CA LYS A 40 12.93 28.42 2.78
C LYS A 40 13.86 27.32 3.30
N ASN A 41 13.81 26.15 2.72
CA ASN A 41 14.63 25.00 3.09
C ASN A 41 14.72 24.06 1.87
N ALA A 42 15.88 24.01 1.21
CA ALA A 42 16.12 23.15 0.06
C ALA A 42 15.85 21.67 0.34
N ASP A 43 15.94 21.28 1.62
CA ASP A 43 15.69 19.92 2.13
C ASP A 43 14.28 19.72 2.70
N ALA A 44 13.34 20.65 2.51
CA ALA A 44 12.00 20.49 3.07
C ALA A 44 11.33 19.20 2.60
N ASN A 45 10.75 18.45 3.54
CA ASN A 45 9.91 17.32 3.19
C ASN A 45 8.60 17.87 2.60
N LEU A 46 8.40 17.66 1.30
CA LEU A 46 7.21 18.14 0.60
C LEU A 46 5.97 17.31 0.95
N HIS A 47 6.17 16.03 1.24
CA HIS A 47 5.10 15.15 1.71
C HIS A 47 4.90 15.35 3.23
N THR A 48 3.72 15.78 3.64
CA THR A 48 3.35 15.98 5.05
C THR A 48 2.13 15.12 5.39
N ALA A 49 2.38 13.92 5.94
CA ALA A 49 1.33 12.96 6.29
C ALA A 49 0.29 13.55 7.26
N GLY A 50 0.72 14.42 8.17
CA GLY A 50 -0.17 15.15 9.07
C GLY A 50 -1.17 16.03 8.33
N ARG A 51 -0.70 16.79 7.34
CA ARG A 51 -1.57 17.66 6.53
C ARG A 51 -2.55 16.88 5.68
N GLU A 52 -2.17 15.73 5.15
CA GLU A 52 -3.10 14.84 4.41
C GLU A 52 -4.23 14.36 5.32
N ALA A 53 -3.90 13.91 6.54
CA ALA A 53 -4.88 13.45 7.52
C ALA A 53 -5.85 14.58 7.89
N GLU A 54 -5.36 15.80 8.16
CA GLU A 54 -6.18 16.97 8.45
C GLU A 54 -7.15 17.30 7.29
N ILE A 55 -6.67 17.27 6.05
CA ILE A 55 -7.51 17.54 4.87
C ILE A 55 -8.64 16.51 4.80
N ILE A 56 -8.33 15.23 4.92
CA ILE A 56 -9.33 14.16 4.85
C ILE A 56 -10.35 14.29 5.98
N GLU A 57 -9.90 14.53 7.22
CA GLU A 57 -10.78 14.69 8.37
C GLU A 57 -11.72 15.89 8.20
N ARG A 58 -11.17 17.05 7.80
CA ARG A 58 -11.95 18.25 7.52
C ARG A 58 -13.02 18.03 6.45
N LEU A 59 -12.65 17.38 5.35
CA LEU A 59 -13.57 17.13 4.23
C LEU A 59 -14.64 16.11 4.57
N THR A 60 -14.27 15.07 5.35
CA THR A 60 -15.24 14.09 5.84
C THR A 60 -16.29 14.76 6.77
N LYS A 61 -15.84 15.68 7.64
CA LYS A 61 -16.76 16.46 8.51
C LYS A 61 -17.64 17.44 7.72
N LEU A 62 -17.12 17.98 6.62
CA LEU A 62 -17.85 18.91 5.76
C LEU A 62 -18.90 18.21 4.90
N ASN A 63 -18.74 16.92 4.65
CA ASN A 63 -19.61 16.16 3.78
C ASN A 63 -20.98 15.93 4.44
N SER A 64 -22.01 16.58 3.92
CA SER A 64 -23.41 16.47 4.38
C SER A 64 -24.32 15.80 3.35
N GLY A 65 -23.76 15.39 2.24
CA GLY A 65 -24.60 15.00 1.14
C GLY A 65 -24.45 13.63 0.63
N PRO A 66 -25.08 13.21 -0.47
CA PRO A 66 -25.20 11.82 -0.86
C PRO A 66 -23.86 11.17 -1.27
N PHE A 67 -22.77 11.94 -1.44
CA PHE A 67 -21.46 11.37 -1.75
C PHE A 67 -20.94 10.57 -0.56
N PRO A 68 -20.53 9.28 -0.73
CA PRO A 68 -20.10 8.46 0.39
C PRO A 68 -18.84 9.03 1.07
N SER A 69 -18.90 9.24 2.38
CA SER A 69 -17.77 9.78 3.16
C SER A 69 -16.51 8.90 3.07
N GLU A 70 -16.68 7.60 2.93
CA GLU A 70 -15.58 6.65 2.74
C GLU A 70 -14.82 6.87 1.42
N ALA A 71 -15.54 7.26 0.36
CA ALA A 71 -14.96 7.56 -0.94
C ALA A 71 -14.08 8.83 -0.94
N ILE A 72 -14.32 9.77 -0.01
CA ILE A 72 -13.54 11.01 0.10
C ILE A 72 -12.05 10.71 0.27
N ARG A 73 -11.71 9.73 1.11
CA ARG A 73 -10.31 9.33 1.34
C ARG A 73 -9.63 8.89 0.05
N SER A 74 -10.27 8.05 -0.73
CA SER A 74 -9.70 7.52 -1.98
C SER A 74 -9.56 8.59 -3.05
N VAL A 75 -10.59 9.42 -3.26
CA VAL A 75 -10.57 10.53 -4.22
C VAL A 75 -9.49 11.54 -3.86
N TYR A 76 -9.45 12.01 -2.60
CA TYR A 76 -8.49 13.03 -2.18
C TYR A 76 -7.06 12.51 -2.10
N ARG A 77 -6.84 11.21 -1.85
CA ARG A 77 -5.52 10.60 -1.99
C ARG A 77 -4.98 10.79 -3.40
N GLU A 78 -5.77 10.49 -4.44
CA GLU A 78 -5.33 10.67 -5.84
C GLU A 78 -5.12 12.15 -6.18
N ILE A 79 -6.01 13.03 -5.73
CA ILE A 79 -5.84 14.49 -5.94
C ILE A 79 -4.55 14.99 -5.26
N MET A 80 -4.25 14.54 -4.05
CA MET A 80 -3.04 14.95 -3.32
C MET A 80 -1.79 14.34 -3.96
N SER A 81 -1.85 13.07 -4.37
CA SER A 81 -0.76 12.37 -5.07
C SER A 81 -0.40 13.10 -6.37
N ALA A 82 -1.41 13.43 -7.20
CA ALA A 82 -1.21 14.19 -8.44
C ALA A 82 -0.61 15.58 -8.17
N SER A 83 -1.14 16.32 -7.18
CA SER A 83 -0.61 17.65 -6.83
C SER A 83 0.84 17.57 -6.36
N LEU A 84 1.19 16.59 -5.52
CA LEU A 84 2.54 16.39 -5.02
C LEU A 84 3.53 16.03 -6.13
N SER A 85 3.09 15.26 -7.12
CA SER A 85 3.94 14.92 -8.29
C SER A 85 4.33 16.13 -9.12
N LEU A 86 3.49 17.18 -9.13
CA LEU A 86 3.77 18.46 -9.80
C LEU A 86 4.78 19.32 -9.00
N GLU A 87 4.77 19.21 -7.67
CA GLU A 87 5.74 19.93 -6.82
C GLU A 87 7.13 19.29 -6.88
N SER A 88 7.19 17.97 -6.78
CA SER A 88 8.41 17.18 -6.83
C SER A 88 8.05 15.71 -7.06
N PRO A 89 8.48 15.10 -8.17
CA PRO A 89 8.28 13.69 -8.42
C PRO A 89 8.80 12.85 -7.26
N GLN A 90 7.91 12.15 -6.58
CA GLN A 90 8.28 11.27 -5.45
C GLN A 90 8.63 9.88 -5.97
N LYS A 91 9.67 9.27 -5.38
CA LYS A 91 10.05 7.89 -5.64
C LYS A 91 9.88 7.06 -4.38
N VAL A 92 9.23 5.92 -4.51
CA VAL A 92 9.02 4.96 -3.43
C VAL A 92 9.65 3.63 -3.81
N ALA A 93 10.71 3.24 -3.12
CA ALA A 93 11.31 1.91 -3.25
C ALA A 93 10.48 0.90 -2.43
N TYR A 94 10.28 -0.29 -2.96
CA TYR A 94 9.51 -1.31 -2.28
C TYR A 94 9.99 -2.72 -2.65
N LEU A 95 9.73 -3.69 -1.76
CA LEU A 95 10.04 -5.10 -2.03
C LEU A 95 9.15 -5.60 -3.18
N GLY A 96 9.78 -5.75 -4.35
CA GLY A 96 9.13 -6.22 -5.58
C GLY A 96 8.82 -7.71 -5.61
N PRO A 97 8.37 -8.18 -6.76
CA PRO A 97 8.12 -7.48 -8.02
C PRO A 97 6.87 -6.58 -8.01
N ARG A 98 6.48 -6.06 -9.18
CA ARG A 98 5.19 -5.35 -9.33
C ARG A 98 4.03 -6.28 -9.03
N ALA A 99 2.86 -5.72 -8.68
CA ALA A 99 1.64 -6.46 -8.33
C ALA A 99 1.71 -7.31 -7.03
N THR A 100 2.75 -7.15 -6.21
CA THR A 100 2.80 -7.73 -4.85
C THR A 100 1.91 -6.95 -3.87
N PHE A 101 1.64 -7.54 -2.70
CA PHE A 101 0.94 -6.83 -1.60
C PHE A 101 1.73 -5.61 -1.10
N THR A 102 3.06 -5.64 -1.17
CA THR A 102 3.88 -4.45 -0.90
C THR A 102 3.59 -3.33 -1.90
N HIS A 103 3.46 -3.65 -3.20
CA HIS A 103 3.06 -2.66 -4.21
C HIS A 103 1.67 -2.09 -3.94
N MET A 104 0.70 -2.95 -3.57
CA MET A 104 -0.65 -2.50 -3.18
C MET A 104 -0.60 -1.55 -1.99
N ALA A 105 0.18 -1.88 -0.95
CA ALA A 105 0.38 -1.02 0.21
C ALA A 105 0.97 0.35 -0.17
N CYS A 106 1.93 0.38 -1.09
CA CYS A 106 2.47 1.63 -1.63
C CYS A 106 1.39 2.47 -2.30
N MET A 107 0.61 1.89 -3.21
CA MET A 107 -0.47 2.59 -3.92
C MET A 107 -1.58 3.05 -2.99
N GLN A 108 -1.93 2.24 -1.98
CA GLN A 108 -2.90 2.60 -0.95
C GLN A 108 -2.49 3.85 -0.16
N LYS A 109 -1.19 4.03 0.07
CA LYS A 109 -0.68 5.17 0.84
C LYS A 109 -0.38 6.40 -0.02
N PHE A 110 0.31 6.21 -1.13
CA PHE A 110 0.89 7.30 -1.91
C PHE A 110 0.09 7.66 -3.18
N GLY A 111 -0.91 6.85 -3.56
CA GLY A 111 -1.71 7.05 -4.78
C GLY A 111 -0.98 6.66 -6.06
N SER A 112 -1.58 6.97 -7.21
CA SER A 112 -1.10 6.48 -8.52
C SER A 112 -0.03 7.35 -9.19
N SER A 113 0.14 8.60 -8.74
CA SER A 113 1.02 9.59 -9.41
C SER A 113 2.47 9.57 -8.91
N VAL A 114 2.86 8.57 -8.12
CA VAL A 114 4.20 8.38 -7.57
C VAL A 114 4.99 7.38 -8.41
N GLN A 115 6.30 7.58 -8.53
CA GLN A 115 7.18 6.61 -9.19
C GLN A 115 7.52 5.46 -8.23
N TYR A 116 6.99 4.28 -8.51
CA TYR A 116 7.25 3.06 -7.75
C TYR A 116 8.43 2.31 -8.31
N VAL A 117 9.45 2.03 -7.45
CA VAL A 117 10.70 1.37 -7.81
C VAL A 117 10.77 0.01 -7.12
N PRO A 118 10.43 -1.10 -7.83
CA PRO A 118 10.57 -2.44 -7.27
C PRO A 118 12.04 -2.81 -7.12
N VAL A 119 12.41 -3.37 -5.98
CA VAL A 119 13.75 -3.93 -5.72
C VAL A 119 13.65 -5.36 -5.21
N TYR A 120 14.75 -6.11 -5.26
CA TYR A 120 14.74 -7.57 -5.03
C TYR A 120 14.86 -7.97 -3.57
N SER A 121 15.26 -7.06 -2.67
CA SER A 121 15.46 -7.38 -1.26
C SER A 121 15.10 -6.20 -0.34
N ILE A 122 14.76 -6.53 0.92
CA ILE A 122 14.56 -5.52 1.97
C ILE A 122 15.80 -4.63 2.12
N LYS A 123 16.98 -5.22 2.09
CA LYS A 123 18.27 -4.49 2.14
C LYS A 123 18.39 -3.45 1.02
N GLU A 124 17.96 -3.78 -0.18
CA GLU A 124 17.96 -2.82 -1.29
C GLU A 124 16.98 -1.68 -1.07
N VAL A 125 15.80 -1.94 -0.47
CA VAL A 125 14.85 -0.86 -0.11
C VAL A 125 15.52 0.15 0.82
N PHE A 126 16.18 -0.32 1.90
CA PHE A 126 16.93 0.55 2.80
C PHE A 126 18.01 1.33 2.04
N SER A 127 18.82 0.66 1.22
CA SER A 127 19.90 1.28 0.45
C SER A 127 19.40 2.35 -0.54
N GLU A 128 18.24 2.15 -1.20
CA GLU A 128 17.66 3.15 -2.10
C GLU A 128 17.30 4.45 -1.36
N VAL A 129 16.75 4.32 -0.15
CA VAL A 129 16.39 5.48 0.67
C VAL A 129 17.63 6.14 1.28
N GLU A 130 18.57 5.37 1.84
CA GLU A 130 19.83 5.90 2.44
C GLU A 130 20.67 6.68 1.44
N ARG A 131 20.71 6.23 0.19
CA ARG A 131 21.44 6.90 -0.89
C ARG A 131 20.65 8.05 -1.54
N GLY A 132 19.45 8.35 -1.05
CA GLY A 132 18.59 9.42 -1.61
C GLY A 132 18.07 9.15 -3.02
N ARG A 133 18.14 7.89 -3.52
CA ARG A 133 17.60 7.50 -4.82
C ARG A 133 16.08 7.30 -4.78
N ALA A 134 15.53 7.01 -3.61
CA ALA A 134 14.10 7.04 -3.31
C ALA A 134 13.84 7.95 -2.09
N ASN A 135 12.69 8.62 -2.10
CA ASN A 135 12.26 9.48 -1.00
C ASN A 135 11.75 8.64 0.19
N PHE A 136 11.11 7.52 -0.13
CA PHE A 136 10.53 6.60 0.83
C PHE A 136 10.87 5.16 0.46
N GLY A 137 10.89 4.29 1.48
CA GLY A 137 10.95 2.85 1.32
C GLY A 137 9.75 2.19 1.98
N VAL A 138 9.24 1.10 1.41
CA VAL A 138 8.15 0.32 2.03
C VAL A 138 8.58 -1.13 2.18
N VAL A 139 8.58 -1.60 3.44
CA VAL A 139 9.02 -2.94 3.82
C VAL A 139 8.01 -3.62 4.74
N PRO A 140 7.78 -4.94 4.61
CA PRO A 140 6.94 -5.68 5.55
C PRO A 140 7.64 -5.80 6.91
N ILE A 141 6.90 -5.69 8.01
CA ILE A 141 7.42 -5.87 9.37
C ILE A 141 6.76 -7.05 10.08
N GLU A 142 5.50 -7.31 9.78
CA GLU A 142 4.69 -8.31 10.46
C GLU A 142 3.52 -8.77 9.57
N ASN A 143 3.21 -10.05 9.60
CA ASN A 143 2.00 -10.61 9.00
C ASN A 143 1.24 -11.41 10.06
N THR A 144 -0.08 -11.32 10.08
CA THR A 144 -0.92 -12.00 11.11
C THR A 144 -0.82 -13.52 11.08
N THR A 145 -0.49 -14.10 9.93
CA THR A 145 -0.37 -15.56 9.76
C THR A 145 1.06 -16.06 9.93
N GLU A 146 2.04 -15.28 9.44
CA GLU A 146 3.44 -15.71 9.35
C GLU A 146 4.31 -15.11 10.46
N GLY A 147 3.79 -14.11 11.18
CA GLY A 147 4.50 -13.45 12.27
C GLY A 147 5.45 -12.34 11.81
N VAL A 148 6.48 -12.14 12.59
CA VAL A 148 7.42 -11.02 12.44
C VAL A 148 8.44 -11.27 11.33
N VAL A 149 8.71 -10.25 10.51
CA VAL A 149 9.75 -10.28 9.48
C VAL A 149 11.09 -9.87 10.08
N ASN A 150 11.82 -10.84 10.65
CA ASN A 150 13.10 -10.61 11.35
C ASN A 150 14.09 -9.84 10.50
N HIS A 151 14.18 -10.13 9.20
CA HIS A 151 15.11 -9.44 8.30
C HIS A 151 14.90 -7.93 8.25
N THR A 152 13.66 -7.44 8.37
CA THR A 152 13.38 -6.00 8.48
C THR A 152 13.86 -5.43 9.81
N LEU A 153 13.68 -6.17 10.91
CA LEU A 153 14.18 -5.75 12.23
C LEU A 153 15.71 -5.64 12.25
N ASP A 154 16.39 -6.63 11.69
CA ASP A 154 17.85 -6.66 11.61
C ASP A 154 18.42 -5.45 10.87
N MET A 155 17.74 -5.01 9.79
CA MET A 155 18.16 -3.83 9.04
C MET A 155 18.17 -2.54 9.85
N PHE A 156 17.31 -2.41 10.87
CA PHE A 156 17.29 -1.22 11.73
C PHE A 156 18.49 -1.15 12.70
N ILE A 157 19.22 -2.25 12.91
CA ILE A 157 20.41 -2.25 13.78
C ILE A 157 21.50 -1.34 13.21
N ASP A 158 21.68 -1.39 11.89
CA ASP A 158 22.76 -0.70 11.18
C ASP A 158 22.29 0.53 10.37
N SER A 159 20.98 0.79 10.32
CA SER A 159 20.40 1.86 9.52
C SER A 159 20.02 3.08 10.34
N ASN A 160 20.28 4.28 9.81
CA ASN A 160 19.83 5.55 10.36
C ASN A 160 18.46 6.01 9.84
N LEU A 161 17.78 5.18 9.05
CA LEU A 161 16.46 5.51 8.55
C LEU A 161 15.42 5.53 9.68
N LEU A 162 14.45 6.41 9.52
CA LEU A 162 13.36 6.59 10.46
C LEU A 162 12.09 5.95 9.92
N ILE A 163 11.24 5.50 10.84
CA ILE A 163 9.89 5.07 10.52
C ILE A 163 9.04 6.33 10.34
N TYR A 164 8.68 6.61 9.08
CA TYR A 164 7.84 7.74 8.71
C TYR A 164 6.36 7.48 8.96
N GLY A 165 5.94 6.23 8.87
CA GLY A 165 4.56 5.79 9.08
C GLY A 165 4.41 4.28 8.88
N GLU A 166 3.18 3.83 9.00
CA GLU A 166 2.84 2.42 8.79
C GLU A 166 1.61 2.27 7.89
N ILE A 167 1.51 1.12 7.23
CA ILE A 167 0.39 0.73 6.40
C ILE A 167 -0.07 -0.64 6.86
N LEU A 168 -1.36 -0.78 7.13
CA LEU A 168 -1.98 -2.08 7.35
C LEU A 168 -2.70 -2.48 6.06
N GLN A 169 -2.20 -3.53 5.39
CA GLN A 169 -2.71 -4.03 4.13
C GLN A 169 -3.38 -5.38 4.34
N GLU A 170 -4.65 -5.48 3.98
CA GLU A 170 -5.34 -6.75 3.90
C GLU A 170 -4.73 -7.63 2.80
N VAL A 171 -4.49 -8.91 3.11
CA VAL A 171 -3.97 -9.89 2.16
C VAL A 171 -5.12 -10.79 1.73
N SER A 172 -5.63 -10.55 0.53
CA SER A 172 -6.68 -11.35 -0.09
C SER A 172 -6.15 -12.06 -1.33
N HIS A 173 -6.46 -13.33 -1.44
CA HIS A 173 -6.03 -14.16 -2.55
C HIS A 173 -7.18 -14.43 -3.51
N HIS A 174 -6.94 -14.17 -4.79
CA HIS A 174 -7.91 -14.41 -5.87
C HIS A 174 -7.39 -15.46 -6.82
N LEU A 175 -8.26 -16.33 -7.32
CA LEU A 175 -7.93 -17.22 -8.42
C LEU A 175 -8.13 -16.46 -9.74
N LEU A 176 -7.05 -16.29 -10.47
CA LEU A 176 -6.97 -15.48 -11.68
C LEU A 176 -6.59 -16.35 -12.88
N SER A 177 -7.18 -16.11 -14.05
CA SER A 177 -6.73 -16.70 -15.30
C SER A 177 -6.99 -15.77 -16.50
N LYS A 178 -6.48 -16.13 -17.67
CA LYS A 178 -6.69 -15.38 -18.90
C LYS A 178 -8.13 -15.52 -19.41
N SER A 179 -8.71 -16.71 -19.33
CA SER A 179 -10.09 -16.96 -19.78
C SER A 179 -11.14 -16.47 -18.78
N GLY A 180 -10.87 -16.57 -17.48
CA GLY A 180 -11.83 -16.33 -16.41
C GLY A 180 -12.78 -17.50 -16.15
N LEU A 181 -12.53 -18.67 -16.75
CA LEU A 181 -13.34 -19.87 -16.63
C LEU A 181 -12.59 -20.93 -15.83
N ILE A 182 -13.25 -21.55 -14.88
CA ILE A 182 -12.64 -22.55 -13.99
C ILE A 182 -12.35 -23.86 -14.73
N GLU A 183 -13.15 -24.18 -15.75
CA GLU A 183 -13.03 -25.39 -16.56
C GLU A 183 -11.75 -25.41 -17.40
N ASP A 184 -11.21 -24.25 -17.73
CA ASP A 184 -9.98 -24.10 -18.50
C ASP A 184 -8.72 -24.34 -17.67
N VAL A 185 -8.84 -24.35 -16.34
CA VAL A 185 -7.69 -24.43 -15.44
C VAL A 185 -7.12 -25.84 -15.39
N LYS A 186 -5.88 -26.00 -15.88
CA LYS A 186 -5.14 -27.29 -15.87
C LYS A 186 -3.95 -27.26 -14.91
N LYS A 187 -3.55 -26.07 -14.45
CA LYS A 187 -2.43 -25.86 -13.51
C LYS A 187 -2.65 -24.58 -12.72
N ILE A 188 -2.25 -24.58 -11.46
CA ILE A 188 -2.31 -23.43 -10.57
C ILE A 188 -0.90 -23.04 -10.15
N ASN A 189 -0.51 -21.79 -10.41
CA ASN A 189 0.79 -21.26 -9.98
C ASN A 189 0.58 -20.32 -8.79
N SER A 190 1.40 -20.39 -7.75
CA SER A 190 1.51 -19.37 -6.72
C SER A 190 2.75 -19.51 -5.84
N HIS A 191 2.93 -18.54 -4.93
CA HIS A 191 3.91 -18.66 -3.86
C HIS A 191 3.48 -19.74 -2.85
N PRO A 192 4.41 -20.54 -2.27
CA PRO A 192 4.07 -21.59 -1.31
C PRO A 192 3.13 -21.16 -0.18
N HIS A 193 3.37 -19.97 0.40
CA HIS A 193 2.51 -19.44 1.46
C HIS A 193 1.07 -19.19 0.99
N ALA A 194 0.89 -18.65 -0.23
CA ALA A 194 -0.45 -18.41 -0.76
C ALA A 194 -1.17 -19.70 -1.09
N LEU A 195 -0.45 -20.72 -1.60
CA LEU A 195 -1.02 -22.07 -1.79
C LEU A 195 -1.47 -22.68 -0.46
N ALA A 196 -0.66 -22.55 0.59
CA ALA A 196 -1.01 -23.05 1.92
C ALA A 196 -2.22 -22.31 2.51
N GLN A 197 -2.32 -21.00 2.31
CA GLN A 197 -3.45 -20.19 2.80
C GLN A 197 -4.77 -20.42 2.05
N CYS A 198 -4.73 -21.04 0.87
CA CYS A 198 -5.90 -21.35 0.05
C CYS A 198 -6.16 -22.87 -0.06
N ARG A 199 -5.53 -23.68 0.76
CA ARG A 199 -5.48 -25.12 0.63
C ARG A 199 -6.86 -25.78 0.68
N ASN A 200 -7.68 -25.46 1.65
CA ASN A 200 -8.99 -26.06 1.82
C ASN A 200 -9.91 -25.74 0.64
N TRP A 201 -9.84 -24.51 0.15
CA TRP A 201 -10.60 -24.11 -1.03
C TRP A 201 -10.17 -24.87 -2.29
N LEU A 202 -8.85 -25.04 -2.49
CA LEU A 202 -8.29 -25.78 -3.64
C LEU A 202 -8.67 -27.26 -3.60
N GLU A 203 -8.52 -27.92 -2.45
CA GLU A 203 -8.88 -29.32 -2.25
C GLU A 203 -10.38 -29.59 -2.50
N THR A 204 -11.23 -28.60 -2.21
CA THR A 204 -12.68 -28.72 -2.41
C THR A 204 -13.10 -28.47 -3.86
N ASN A 205 -12.52 -27.45 -4.53
CA ASN A 205 -13.02 -26.98 -5.82
C ASN A 205 -12.17 -27.45 -7.02
N LEU A 206 -10.88 -27.72 -6.82
CA LEU A 206 -9.93 -28.10 -7.87
C LEU A 206 -8.99 -29.25 -7.43
N PRO A 207 -9.53 -30.37 -6.88
CA PRO A 207 -8.72 -31.42 -6.25
C PRO A 207 -7.78 -32.15 -7.23
N GLN A 208 -8.05 -32.10 -8.54
CA GLN A 208 -7.27 -32.79 -9.56
C GLN A 208 -6.30 -31.86 -10.31
N VAL A 209 -6.30 -30.56 -9.99
CA VAL A 209 -5.46 -29.58 -10.68
C VAL A 209 -4.14 -29.41 -9.92
N PRO A 210 -2.98 -29.69 -10.55
CA PRO A 210 -1.70 -29.58 -9.88
C PRO A 210 -1.37 -28.12 -9.55
N ALA A 211 -0.87 -27.93 -8.31
CA ALA A 211 -0.32 -26.64 -7.85
C ALA A 211 1.21 -26.61 -8.04
N VAL A 212 1.72 -25.53 -8.58
CA VAL A 212 3.14 -25.30 -8.86
C VAL A 212 3.63 -24.08 -8.09
N GLU A 213 4.67 -24.28 -7.32
CA GLU A 213 5.30 -23.23 -6.52
C GLU A 213 6.17 -22.33 -7.39
N VAL A 214 6.03 -21.02 -7.19
CA VAL A 214 6.85 -19.99 -7.84
C VAL A 214 7.30 -18.93 -6.82
N ALA A 215 8.25 -18.09 -7.22
CA ALA A 215 8.94 -17.15 -6.33
C ALA A 215 8.02 -16.07 -5.71
N SER A 216 6.87 -15.75 -6.33
CA SER A 216 5.90 -14.80 -5.79
C SER A 216 4.52 -14.98 -6.44
N THR A 217 3.48 -14.48 -5.75
CA THR A 217 2.11 -14.44 -6.30
C THR A 217 2.03 -13.58 -7.58
N ALA A 218 2.83 -12.51 -7.65
CA ALA A 218 2.92 -11.67 -8.84
C ALA A 218 3.57 -12.42 -10.02
N ARG A 219 4.62 -13.23 -9.77
CA ARG A 219 5.24 -14.08 -10.79
C ARG A 219 4.26 -15.14 -11.29
N ALA A 220 3.43 -15.68 -10.43
CA ALA A 220 2.36 -16.59 -10.82
C ALA A 220 1.40 -15.96 -11.82
N ALA A 221 1.00 -14.72 -11.57
CA ALA A 221 0.11 -13.98 -12.48
C ALA A 221 0.79 -13.66 -13.81
N GLU A 222 2.07 -13.30 -13.84
CA GLU A 222 2.84 -13.11 -15.08
C GLU A 222 2.82 -14.37 -15.95
N LEU A 223 3.07 -15.54 -15.36
CA LEU A 223 3.09 -16.82 -16.11
C LEU A 223 1.75 -17.12 -16.80
N CYS A 224 0.63 -16.69 -16.21
CA CYS A 224 -0.70 -16.90 -16.83
C CYS A 224 -0.91 -16.10 -18.11
N ILE A 225 -0.09 -15.09 -18.41
CA ILE A 225 -0.18 -14.33 -19.67
C ILE A 225 0.20 -15.24 -20.84
N ASP A 226 1.27 -16.02 -20.67
CA ASP A 226 1.84 -16.87 -21.71
C ASP A 226 1.28 -18.31 -21.69
N GLU A 227 0.64 -18.70 -20.57
CA GLU A 227 0.09 -20.04 -20.35
C GLU A 227 -1.44 -19.97 -20.16
N PRO A 228 -2.25 -19.93 -21.25
CA PRO A 228 -3.71 -19.72 -21.14
C PRO A 228 -4.49 -20.75 -20.32
N ALA A 229 -3.96 -21.97 -20.20
CA ALA A 229 -4.56 -23.05 -19.40
C ALA A 229 -4.10 -23.03 -17.93
N SER A 230 -3.33 -22.03 -17.51
CA SER A 230 -2.91 -21.87 -16.12
C SER A 230 -3.76 -20.83 -15.39
N ALA A 231 -3.86 -21.01 -14.09
CA ALA A 231 -4.39 -20.01 -13.15
C ALA A 231 -3.32 -19.57 -12.16
N ALA A 232 -3.47 -18.39 -11.61
CA ALA A 232 -2.64 -17.89 -10.53
C ALA A 232 -3.46 -17.60 -9.29
N ILE A 233 -2.90 -17.89 -8.12
CA ILE A 233 -3.40 -17.30 -6.88
C ILE A 233 -2.58 -16.05 -6.62
N ALA A 234 -3.24 -14.88 -6.72
CA ALA A 234 -2.57 -13.60 -6.62
C ALA A 234 -3.50 -12.50 -6.09
N SER A 235 -2.97 -11.27 -5.98
CA SER A 235 -3.69 -10.09 -5.55
C SER A 235 -4.64 -9.56 -6.64
N GLU A 236 -5.62 -8.75 -6.25
CA GLU A 236 -6.48 -8.03 -7.20
C GLU A 236 -5.67 -7.09 -8.12
N LEU A 237 -4.63 -6.46 -7.60
CA LEU A 237 -3.74 -5.63 -8.40
C LEU A 237 -3.06 -6.40 -9.54
N ALA A 238 -2.73 -7.68 -9.30
CA ALA A 238 -2.17 -8.54 -10.34
C ALA A 238 -3.18 -8.79 -11.48
N SER A 239 -4.46 -8.98 -11.15
CA SER A 239 -5.52 -9.07 -12.17
C SER A 239 -5.56 -7.82 -13.06
N GLN A 240 -5.54 -6.64 -12.45
CA GLN A 240 -5.59 -5.36 -13.17
C GLN A 240 -4.34 -5.11 -14.04
N LEU A 241 -3.14 -5.31 -13.48
CA LEU A 241 -1.88 -5.02 -14.16
C LEU A 241 -1.55 -6.00 -15.30
N TYR A 242 -1.95 -7.24 -15.15
CA TYR A 242 -1.66 -8.29 -16.15
C TYR A 242 -2.86 -8.63 -17.05
N GLY A 243 -3.99 -7.92 -16.88
CA GLY A 243 -5.19 -8.14 -17.69
C GLY A 243 -5.82 -9.52 -17.52
N LEU A 244 -5.66 -10.11 -16.31
CA LEU A 244 -6.26 -11.40 -15.98
C LEU A 244 -7.68 -11.21 -15.44
N LYS A 245 -8.52 -12.20 -15.64
CA LYS A 245 -9.89 -12.23 -15.12
C LYS A 245 -9.92 -12.97 -13.79
N VAL A 246 -10.74 -12.46 -12.87
CA VAL A 246 -10.98 -13.12 -11.57
C VAL A 246 -11.97 -14.26 -11.79
N ILE A 247 -11.53 -15.51 -11.61
CA ILE A 247 -12.41 -16.69 -11.59
C ILE A 247 -13.20 -16.71 -10.28
N LYS A 248 -12.47 -16.56 -9.16
CA LYS A 248 -13.04 -16.51 -7.82
C LYS A 248 -12.25 -15.54 -6.94
N ALA A 249 -12.96 -14.67 -6.27
CA ALA A 249 -12.38 -13.73 -5.31
C ALA A 249 -12.32 -14.35 -3.91
N ARG A 250 -11.28 -13.99 -3.15
CA ARG A 250 -11.13 -14.28 -1.71
C ARG A 250 -11.23 -15.79 -1.41
N ILE A 251 -10.28 -16.53 -1.95
CA ILE A 251 -10.21 -17.99 -1.79
C ILE A 251 -9.33 -18.43 -0.61
N GLU A 252 -8.80 -17.47 0.16
CA GLU A 252 -8.03 -17.73 1.38
C GLU A 252 -8.91 -18.38 2.46
N ASP A 253 -8.35 -19.34 3.18
CA ASP A 253 -9.03 -20.08 4.26
C ASP A 253 -9.28 -19.21 5.50
N ASN A 254 -8.43 -18.20 5.73
CA ASN A 254 -8.55 -17.24 6.82
C ASN A 254 -8.68 -15.81 6.27
N LEU A 255 -9.86 -15.21 6.42
CA LEU A 255 -10.16 -13.86 5.94
C LEU A 255 -9.50 -12.75 6.74
N ASN A 256 -8.99 -13.04 7.95
CA ASN A 256 -8.33 -12.05 8.82
C ASN A 256 -6.81 -12.06 8.64
N ASN A 257 -6.35 -11.94 7.39
CA ASN A 257 -4.93 -11.90 7.07
C ASN A 257 -4.52 -10.47 6.70
N PHE A 258 -3.64 -9.88 7.51
CA PHE A 258 -3.11 -8.53 7.30
C PHE A 258 -1.59 -8.55 7.36
N THR A 259 -0.98 -7.75 6.51
CA THR A 259 0.45 -7.42 6.60
C THR A 259 0.61 -5.98 7.00
N ARG A 260 1.40 -5.74 8.03
CA ARG A 260 1.84 -4.43 8.47
C ARG A 260 3.15 -4.09 7.77
N PHE A 261 3.16 -2.94 7.09
CA PHE A 261 4.33 -2.40 6.42
C PHE A 261 4.82 -1.15 7.13
N LEU A 262 6.12 -0.94 7.14
CA LEU A 262 6.75 0.31 7.58
C LEU A 262 7.13 1.14 6.38
N ILE A 263 6.92 2.46 6.51
CA ILE A 263 7.41 3.45 5.56
C ILE A 263 8.69 4.02 6.13
N LEU A 264 9.78 3.88 5.39
CA LEU A 264 11.11 4.35 5.73
C LEU A 264 11.37 5.71 5.09
N SER A 265 12.06 6.59 5.82
CA SER A 265 12.52 7.89 5.31
C SER A 265 13.80 8.32 6.03
N GLN A 266 14.59 9.19 5.41
CA GLN A 266 15.71 9.89 6.06
C GLN A 266 15.23 10.98 7.02
N LYS A 267 13.98 11.44 6.87
CA LYS A 267 13.41 12.55 7.66
C LYS A 267 12.28 12.04 8.54
N PRO A 268 12.13 12.58 9.75
CA PRO A 268 11.02 12.24 10.63
C PRO A 268 9.68 12.71 10.03
N SER A 269 8.60 12.04 10.43
CA SER A 269 7.25 12.55 10.23
C SER A 269 6.96 13.71 11.17
N GLU A 270 6.09 14.63 10.75
CA GLU A 270 5.56 15.66 11.62
C GLU A 270 4.63 15.05 12.69
N ARG A 271 4.59 15.68 13.88
CA ARG A 271 3.69 15.25 14.94
C ARG A 271 2.24 15.53 14.59
N THR A 272 1.38 14.55 14.80
CA THR A 272 -0.07 14.63 14.51
C THR A 272 -0.93 14.62 15.79
N GLY A 273 -0.34 14.33 16.94
CA GLY A 273 -1.05 14.11 18.21
C GLY A 273 -1.66 12.71 18.32
N LYS A 274 -1.56 11.87 17.28
CA LYS A 274 -1.94 10.45 17.27
C LYS A 274 -0.78 9.61 16.77
N ASP A 275 0.39 9.87 17.34
CA ASP A 275 1.64 9.29 16.89
C ASP A 275 1.95 7.99 17.64
N LYS A 276 2.79 7.16 17.01
CA LYS A 276 3.30 5.92 17.57
C LYS A 276 4.82 5.97 17.60
N THR A 277 5.41 5.60 18.70
CA THR A 277 6.86 5.49 18.85
C THR A 277 7.27 4.02 18.84
N SER A 278 8.22 3.67 17.97
CA SER A 278 8.86 2.35 17.98
C SER A 278 10.22 2.45 18.65
N LEU A 279 10.52 1.52 19.54
CA LEU A 279 11.80 1.44 20.24
C LEU A 279 12.41 0.08 20.02
N MET A 280 13.70 0.06 19.74
CA MET A 280 14.50 -1.15 19.75
C MET A 280 15.40 -1.10 21.00
N LEU A 281 15.28 -2.11 21.84
CA LEU A 281 15.93 -2.14 23.15
C LEU A 281 16.70 -3.45 23.30
N SER A 282 17.87 -3.36 23.92
CA SER A 282 18.68 -4.53 24.27
C SER A 282 18.79 -4.61 25.79
N VAL A 283 18.64 -5.81 26.33
CA VAL A 283 18.77 -6.08 27.75
C VAL A 283 19.76 -7.24 27.98
N LYS A 284 20.44 -7.21 29.12
CA LYS A 284 21.23 -8.37 29.56
C LYS A 284 20.29 -9.51 29.91
N ASP A 285 20.67 -10.73 29.54
CA ASP A 285 19.91 -11.93 29.91
C ASP A 285 20.01 -12.16 31.44
N LYS A 286 18.92 -11.83 32.15
CA LYS A 286 18.75 -12.04 33.59
C LYS A 286 17.26 -12.17 33.92
N VAL A 287 16.97 -12.84 35.03
CA VAL A 287 15.61 -12.92 35.55
C VAL A 287 15.07 -11.50 35.81
N GLY A 288 13.86 -11.23 35.32
CA GLY A 288 13.19 -9.93 35.45
C GLY A 288 13.63 -8.83 34.45
N ALA A 289 14.52 -9.13 33.49
CA ALA A 289 15.03 -8.13 32.54
C ALA A 289 13.93 -7.40 31.76
N LEU A 290 12.92 -8.15 31.26
CA LEU A 290 11.78 -7.56 30.55
C LEU A 290 10.93 -6.68 31.49
N TYR A 291 10.69 -7.12 32.71
CA TYR A 291 9.97 -6.33 33.71
C TYR A 291 10.69 -5.00 34.01
N ASP A 292 12.00 -5.05 34.27
CA ASP A 292 12.82 -3.87 34.52
C ASP A 292 12.81 -2.89 33.36
N LEU A 293 12.80 -3.42 32.11
CA LEU A 293 12.72 -2.65 30.88
C LEU A 293 11.38 -1.91 30.75
N LEU A 294 10.27 -2.56 31.08
CA LEU A 294 8.92 -2.00 30.92
C LEU A 294 8.48 -1.12 32.08
N ARG A 295 9.10 -1.26 33.27
CA ARG A 295 8.75 -0.50 34.49
C ARG A 295 8.78 1.02 34.29
N PRO A 296 9.78 1.65 33.62
CA PRO A 296 9.78 3.10 33.40
C PRO A 296 8.55 3.59 32.60
N PHE A 297 8.12 2.83 31.59
CA PHE A 297 6.93 3.19 30.81
C PHE A 297 5.68 3.21 31.68
N ALA A 298 5.45 2.17 32.45
CA ALA A 298 4.32 2.09 33.36
C ALA A 298 4.35 3.20 34.44
N SER A 299 5.53 3.53 34.99
CA SER A 299 5.67 4.57 36.04
C SER A 299 5.44 5.99 35.52
N HIS A 300 5.55 6.22 34.18
CA HIS A 300 5.32 7.50 33.54
C HIS A 300 3.97 7.57 32.78
N GLY A 301 3.14 6.54 32.91
CA GLY A 301 1.82 6.49 32.27
C GLY A 301 1.85 6.35 30.75
N LEU A 302 2.89 5.69 30.23
CA LEU A 302 3.09 5.40 28.79
C LEU A 302 2.64 3.98 28.46
#